data_ff0769e4c80060fbdd9a2e99a68829bd
#
_entry.id   ff0769e4c80060fbdd9a2e99a68829bd
#
_cell.length_a   1.000
_cell.length_b   1.000
_cell.length_c   1.000
_cell.angle_alpha   90.00
_cell.angle_beta   90.00
_cell.angle_gamma   90.00
#
_symmetry.space_group_name_H-M   'P 1'
#
loop_
_entity.id
_entity.type
_entity.pdbx_description
1 polymer ?
#
loop_
_entity_poly.entity_id
_entity_poly.type
_entity_poly.pdbx_seq_one_letter_code
_entity_poly.pdbx_strand_id
1 'polypeptide(L)'
;MIKSIIFDLDGVIVDTKDLHFKALNKALLKSKNKYQISYTDHLKNFDGLPTSEKLNILIKGKLIKSSEKNKIIIEKKKLTTSLIKQEVKFDNKINNLFKKLSKKFSIAIATNSINTTLDHCIKVLK
;
A
#
# COMPACT_ATOMS: atom_id res chain seq x y z
N MET A 1 -5.72 9.63 -31.34
CA MET A 1 -4.53 10.25 -30.70
C MET A 1 -4.70 10.22 -29.19
N ILE A 2 -3.71 9.70 -28.45
CA ILE A 2 -3.73 9.67 -26.96
C ILE A 2 -3.59 11.11 -26.44
N LYS A 3 -4.51 11.53 -25.55
CA LYS A 3 -4.50 12.87 -24.95
C LYS A 3 -4.19 12.85 -23.45
N SER A 4 -4.41 11.73 -22.79
CA SER A 4 -4.25 11.61 -21.34
C SER A 4 -3.59 10.28 -20.96
N ILE A 5 -2.85 10.28 -19.85
CA ILE A 5 -2.23 9.09 -19.28
C ILE A 5 -2.69 9.02 -17.81
N ILE A 6 -3.20 7.86 -17.43
CA ILE A 6 -3.60 7.58 -16.04
C ILE A 6 -2.60 6.57 -15.46
N PHE A 7 -1.98 6.93 -14.35
CA PHE A 7 -1.06 6.08 -13.61
C PHE A 7 -1.71 5.49 -12.37
N ASP A 8 -1.41 4.25 -12.05
CA ASP A 8 -1.60 3.75 -10.68
C ASP A 8 -0.50 4.29 -9.77
N LEU A 9 -0.76 4.35 -8.47
CA LEU A 9 0.18 4.86 -7.47
C LEU A 9 1.10 3.76 -6.96
N ASP A 10 0.50 2.74 -6.33
CA ASP A 10 1.23 1.71 -5.59
C ASP A 10 1.89 0.69 -6.52
N GLY A 11 3.21 0.59 -6.45
CA GLY A 11 4.00 -0.30 -7.32
C GLY A 11 4.23 0.22 -8.73
N VAL A 12 3.74 1.43 -9.08
CA VAL A 12 3.95 2.09 -10.37
C VAL A 12 4.71 3.40 -10.19
N ILE A 13 4.14 4.34 -9.44
CA ILE A 13 4.78 5.64 -9.16
C ILE A 13 5.67 5.53 -7.93
N VAL A 14 5.21 4.81 -6.91
CA VAL A 14 5.94 4.58 -5.65
C VAL A 14 5.95 3.09 -5.33
N ASP A 15 7.11 2.59 -4.91
CA ASP A 15 7.24 1.20 -4.46
C ASP A 15 6.80 1.08 -3.01
N THR A 16 5.53 0.76 -2.81
CA THR A 16 4.91 0.62 -1.49
C THR A 16 4.56 -0.82 -1.13
N LYS A 17 4.86 -1.78 -2.00
CA LYS A 17 4.48 -3.19 -1.82
C LYS A 17 4.99 -3.75 -0.49
N ASP A 18 6.28 -3.61 -0.22
CA ASP A 18 6.89 -4.07 1.02
C ASP A 18 6.40 -3.31 2.25
N LEU A 19 6.03 -2.03 2.10
CA LEU A 19 5.50 -1.23 3.18
C LEU A 19 4.11 -1.72 3.62
N HIS A 20 3.27 -2.12 2.67
CA HIS A 20 1.97 -2.72 2.95
C HIS A 20 2.10 -4.08 3.66
N PHE A 21 3.06 -4.91 3.27
CA PHE A 21 3.37 -6.17 3.93
C PHE A 21 3.89 -5.95 5.36
N LYS A 22 4.88 -5.07 5.54
CA LYS A 22 5.42 -4.69 6.85
C LYS A 22 4.33 -4.15 7.78
N ALA A 23 3.46 -3.27 7.27
CA ALA A 23 2.35 -2.69 8.04
C ALA A 23 1.35 -3.75 8.51
N LEU A 24 0.99 -4.70 7.63
CA LEU A 24 0.08 -5.79 7.99
C LEU A 24 0.69 -6.67 9.08
N ASN A 25 1.94 -7.09 8.94
CA ASN A 25 2.61 -7.91 9.93
C ASN A 25 2.76 -7.21 11.28
N LYS A 26 3.13 -5.92 11.28
CA LYS A 26 3.16 -5.13 12.52
C LYS A 26 1.79 -5.06 13.20
N ALA A 27 0.70 -4.91 12.43
CA ALA A 27 -0.66 -4.90 12.97
C ALA A 27 -1.07 -6.28 13.52
N LEU A 28 -0.72 -7.36 12.83
CA LEU A 28 -0.96 -8.73 13.29
C LEU A 28 -0.19 -9.06 14.57
N LEU A 29 1.05 -8.62 14.70
CA LEU A 29 1.84 -8.82 15.92
C LEU A 29 1.27 -8.08 17.14
N LYS A 30 0.55 -6.98 16.93
CA LYS A 30 -0.18 -6.25 17.98
C LYS A 30 -1.51 -6.90 18.37
N SER A 31 -1.98 -7.88 17.59
CA SER A 31 -3.18 -8.64 17.91
C SER A 31 -2.92 -9.65 19.03
N LYS A 32 -4.00 -10.18 19.63
CA LYS A 32 -3.88 -11.16 20.73
C LYS A 32 -3.11 -12.43 20.33
N ASN A 33 -3.26 -12.85 19.09
CA ASN A 33 -2.61 -14.08 18.59
C ASN A 33 -1.16 -13.88 18.17
N LYS A 34 -0.69 -12.62 18.06
CA LYS A 34 0.69 -12.27 17.66
C LYS A 34 1.17 -13.03 16.41
N TYR A 35 0.26 -13.24 15.44
CA TYR A 35 0.59 -13.97 14.21
C TYR A 35 1.44 -13.11 13.27
N GLN A 36 2.25 -13.78 12.47
CA GLN A 36 3.06 -13.14 11.43
C GLN A 36 3.02 -13.97 10.16
N ILE A 37 2.77 -13.33 9.03
CA ILE A 37 2.83 -13.94 7.70
C ILE A 37 4.29 -13.96 7.25
N SER A 38 4.79 -15.12 6.83
CA SER A 38 6.12 -15.19 6.21
C SER A 38 6.13 -14.49 4.85
N TYR A 39 7.28 -14.00 4.41
CA TYR A 39 7.39 -13.35 3.10
C TYR A 39 7.05 -14.31 1.95
N THR A 40 7.50 -15.56 2.06
CA THR A 40 7.19 -16.62 1.08
C THR A 40 5.70 -16.90 0.98
N ASP A 41 5.02 -16.98 2.13
CA ASP A 41 3.57 -17.20 2.18
C ASP A 41 2.82 -15.98 1.66
N HIS A 42 3.30 -14.77 1.99
CA HIS A 42 2.76 -13.54 1.43
C HIS A 42 2.76 -13.56 -0.11
N LEU A 43 3.88 -13.89 -0.73
CA LEU A 43 3.97 -13.93 -2.20
C LEU A 43 3.09 -14.99 -2.84
N LYS A 44 2.97 -16.17 -2.20
CA LYS A 44 2.19 -17.29 -2.76
C LYS A 44 0.69 -17.13 -2.59
N ASN A 45 0.24 -16.69 -1.43
CA ASN A 45 -1.16 -16.82 -1.01
C ASN A 45 -1.85 -15.47 -0.75
N PHE A 46 -1.11 -14.39 -0.56
CA PHE A 46 -1.66 -13.11 -0.11
C PHE A 46 -1.37 -11.94 -1.04
N ASP A 47 -0.40 -12.03 -1.94
CA ASP A 47 -0.05 -10.91 -2.82
C ASP A 47 -1.22 -10.52 -3.71
N GLY A 48 -1.42 -9.21 -3.91
CA GLY A 48 -2.53 -8.66 -4.69
C GLY A 48 -3.90 -8.68 -3.99
N LEU A 49 -4.09 -9.45 -2.91
CA LEU A 49 -5.38 -9.51 -2.22
C LEU A 49 -5.63 -8.26 -1.36
N PRO A 50 -6.89 -7.78 -1.27
CA PRO A 50 -7.28 -6.77 -0.30
C PRO A 50 -7.03 -7.22 1.15
N THR A 51 -6.75 -6.27 2.04
CA THR A 51 -6.48 -6.58 3.46
C THR A 51 -7.60 -7.39 4.12
N SER A 52 -8.86 -7.08 3.81
CA SER A 52 -10.02 -7.79 4.34
C SER A 52 -10.05 -9.27 3.95
N GLU A 53 -9.66 -9.59 2.72
CA GLU A 53 -9.58 -10.97 2.21
C GLU A 53 -8.42 -11.73 2.84
N LYS A 54 -7.24 -11.11 2.96
CA LYS A 54 -6.11 -11.68 3.69
C LYS A 54 -6.51 -12.08 5.11
N LEU A 55 -7.20 -11.20 5.82
CA LEU A 55 -7.65 -11.48 7.18
C LEU A 55 -8.73 -12.57 7.22
N ASN A 56 -9.62 -12.65 6.22
CA ASN A 56 -10.59 -13.74 6.13
C ASN A 56 -9.91 -15.11 5.99
N ILE A 57 -8.86 -15.20 5.18
CA ILE A 57 -8.06 -16.44 5.05
C ILE A 57 -7.44 -16.81 6.40
N LEU A 58 -6.86 -15.86 7.12
CA LEU A 58 -6.27 -16.11 8.44
C LEU A 58 -7.31 -16.51 9.48
N ILE A 59 -8.52 -15.96 9.43
CA ILE A 59 -9.63 -16.33 10.30
C ILE A 59 -10.10 -17.77 10.01
N LYS A 60 -10.29 -18.12 8.73
CA LYS A 60 -10.64 -19.50 8.33
C LYS A 60 -9.60 -20.51 8.79
N GLY A 61 -8.31 -20.15 8.71
CA GLY A 61 -7.20 -20.94 9.21
C GLY A 61 -7.06 -20.96 10.74
N LYS A 62 -7.96 -20.30 11.48
CA LYS A 62 -7.91 -20.15 12.97
C LYS A 62 -6.62 -19.52 13.50
N LEU A 63 -5.92 -18.76 12.65
CA LEU A 63 -4.65 -18.09 13.00
C LEU A 63 -4.91 -16.77 13.74
N ILE A 64 -6.03 -16.12 13.48
CA ILE A 64 -6.52 -14.94 14.18
C ILE A 64 -8.01 -15.04 14.50
N LYS A 65 -8.48 -14.30 15.49
CA LYS A 65 -9.90 -14.27 15.86
C LYS A 65 -10.66 -13.26 14.99
N SER A 66 -11.88 -13.61 14.58
CA SER A 66 -12.76 -12.73 13.80
C SER A 66 -13.04 -11.39 14.50
N SER A 67 -13.15 -11.40 15.84
CA SER A 67 -13.35 -10.20 16.66
C SER A 67 -12.21 -9.16 16.56
N GLU A 68 -11.02 -9.55 16.11
CA GLU A 68 -9.88 -8.65 15.97
C GLU A 68 -9.76 -8.02 14.57
N LYS A 69 -10.53 -8.52 13.59
CA LYS A 69 -10.40 -8.11 12.18
C LYS A 69 -10.42 -6.60 11.99
N ASN A 70 -11.43 -5.92 12.52
CA ASN A 70 -11.57 -4.46 12.36
C ASN A 70 -10.42 -3.70 13.04
N LYS A 71 -9.99 -4.14 14.20
CA LYS A 71 -8.86 -3.56 14.92
C LYS A 71 -7.56 -3.66 14.11
N ILE A 72 -7.31 -4.83 13.53
CA ILE A 72 -6.12 -5.05 12.67
C ILE A 72 -6.19 -4.17 11.42
N ILE A 73 -7.35 -4.02 10.77
CA ILE A 73 -7.51 -3.14 9.60
C ILE A 73 -7.18 -1.68 9.96
N ILE A 74 -7.72 -1.18 11.06
CA ILE A 74 -7.48 0.21 11.52
C ILE A 74 -6.01 0.42 11.83
N GLU A 75 -5.40 -0.50 12.58
CA GLU A 75 -4.00 -0.42 12.95
C GLU A 75 -3.09 -0.50 11.71
N LYS A 76 -3.38 -1.42 10.78
CA LYS A 76 -2.65 -1.53 9.51
C LYS A 76 -2.69 -0.23 8.71
N LYS A 77 -3.86 0.44 8.63
CA LYS A 77 -3.98 1.73 7.93
C LYS A 77 -3.08 2.79 8.55
N LYS A 78 -3.06 2.92 9.89
CA LYS A 78 -2.19 3.86 10.61
C LYS A 78 -0.71 3.57 10.34
N LEU A 79 -0.32 2.30 10.45
CA LEU A 79 1.06 1.87 10.23
C LEU A 79 1.49 2.06 8.77
N THR A 80 0.62 1.79 7.80
CA THR A 80 0.91 2.04 6.38
C THR A 80 1.20 3.52 6.15
N THR A 81 0.34 4.42 6.63
CA THR A 81 0.54 5.87 6.49
C THR A 81 1.85 6.32 7.12
N SER A 82 2.18 5.80 8.30
CA SER A 82 3.44 6.12 8.99
C SER A 82 4.66 5.66 8.20
N LEU A 83 4.66 4.41 7.73
CA LEU A 83 5.77 3.84 6.96
C LEU A 83 5.97 4.57 5.62
N ILE A 84 4.88 4.89 4.92
CA ILE A 84 4.96 5.64 3.66
C ILE A 84 5.57 7.02 3.89
N LYS A 85 5.17 7.73 4.95
CA LYS A 85 5.76 9.03 5.29
C LYS A 85 7.24 8.95 5.62
N GLN A 86 7.69 7.83 6.18
CA GLN A 86 9.09 7.65 6.56
C GLN A 86 9.98 7.17 5.40
N GLU A 87 9.48 6.24 4.58
CA GLU A 87 10.29 5.51 3.61
C GLU A 87 10.13 6.01 2.17
N VAL A 88 8.97 6.60 1.79
CA VAL A 88 8.78 7.16 0.45
C VAL A 88 9.45 8.53 0.37
N LYS A 89 10.45 8.61 -0.49
CA LYS A 89 11.26 9.82 -0.71
C LYS A 89 11.12 10.33 -2.14
N PHE A 90 11.55 11.56 -2.37
CA PHE A 90 11.59 12.16 -3.67
C PHE A 90 12.42 11.33 -4.66
N ASP A 91 11.84 11.08 -5.84
CA ASP A 91 12.51 10.40 -6.95
C ASP A 91 12.65 11.34 -8.16
N ASN A 92 13.87 11.76 -8.43
CA ASN A 92 14.20 12.61 -9.57
C ASN A 92 13.82 12.00 -10.91
N LYS A 93 13.89 10.68 -11.06
CA LYS A 93 13.59 10.00 -12.33
C LYS A 93 12.09 10.10 -12.62
N ILE A 94 11.26 9.80 -11.62
CA ILE A 94 9.80 9.91 -11.72
C ILE A 94 9.37 11.35 -11.97
N ASN A 95 9.92 12.31 -11.21
CA ASN A 95 9.61 13.72 -11.40
C ASN A 95 9.98 14.22 -12.81
N ASN A 96 11.17 13.87 -13.32
CA ASN A 96 11.60 14.23 -14.66
C ASN A 96 10.75 13.56 -15.75
N LEU A 97 10.32 12.33 -15.53
CA LEU A 97 9.37 11.64 -16.42
C LEU A 97 8.05 12.41 -16.51
N PHE A 98 7.46 12.77 -15.36
CA PHE A 98 6.22 13.54 -15.32
C PHE A 98 6.35 14.91 -15.96
N LYS A 99 7.43 15.62 -15.71
CA LYS A 99 7.72 16.91 -16.38
C LYS A 99 7.80 16.78 -17.91
N LYS A 100 8.35 15.69 -18.42
CA LYS A 100 8.40 15.43 -19.88
C LYS A 100 7.02 15.07 -20.42
N LEU A 101 6.29 14.20 -19.74
CA LEU A 101 4.98 13.73 -20.20
C LEU A 101 3.92 14.83 -20.13
N SER A 102 3.93 15.67 -19.10
CA SER A 102 2.96 16.78 -18.93
C SER A 102 3.02 17.84 -20.01
N LYS A 103 4.11 17.91 -20.77
CA LYS A 103 4.23 18.79 -21.95
C LYS A 103 3.38 18.32 -23.13
N LYS A 104 3.00 17.03 -23.17
CA LYS A 104 2.30 16.42 -24.32
C LYS A 104 0.95 15.81 -23.93
N PHE A 105 0.77 15.44 -22.67
CA PHE A 105 -0.38 14.69 -22.18
C PHE A 105 -0.93 15.29 -20.89
N SER A 106 -2.24 15.21 -20.70
CA SER A 106 -2.84 15.37 -19.37
C SER A 106 -2.51 14.14 -18.53
N ILE A 107 -2.02 14.35 -17.30
CA ILE A 107 -1.63 13.26 -16.40
C ILE A 107 -2.62 13.20 -15.23
N ALA A 108 -3.09 11.99 -14.93
CA ALA A 108 -3.93 11.70 -13.77
C ALA A 108 -3.38 10.49 -13.00
N ILE A 109 -3.75 10.39 -11.73
CA ILE A 109 -3.46 9.23 -10.88
C ILE A 109 -4.79 8.61 -10.47
N ALA A 110 -4.92 7.29 -10.67
CA ALA A 110 -6.03 6.50 -10.16
C ALA A 110 -5.48 5.48 -9.14
N THR A 111 -5.99 5.50 -7.93
CA THR A 111 -5.49 4.64 -6.85
C THR A 111 -6.59 4.26 -5.87
N ASN A 112 -6.46 3.07 -5.26
CA ASN A 112 -7.26 2.62 -4.13
C ASN A 112 -6.64 3.04 -2.77
N SER A 113 -5.52 3.74 -2.78
CA SER A 113 -4.88 4.25 -1.57
C SER A 113 -5.72 5.36 -0.90
N ILE A 114 -5.62 5.46 0.42
CA ILE A 114 -6.30 6.52 1.17
C ILE A 114 -5.71 7.89 0.82
N ASN A 115 -6.56 8.93 0.87
CA ASN A 115 -6.19 10.29 0.48
C ASN A 115 -4.92 10.81 1.17
N THR A 116 -4.73 10.53 2.46
CA THR A 116 -3.52 10.96 3.19
C THR A 116 -2.23 10.35 2.65
N THR A 117 -2.30 9.13 2.12
CA THR A 117 -1.17 8.46 1.45
C THR A 117 -0.90 9.11 0.09
N LEU A 118 -1.95 9.30 -0.70
CA LEU A 118 -1.88 9.96 -2.00
C LEU A 118 -1.30 11.37 -1.88
N ASP A 119 -1.83 12.18 -0.96
CA ASP A 119 -1.35 13.55 -0.72
C ASP A 119 0.12 13.61 -0.34
N HIS A 120 0.59 12.67 0.50
CA HIS A 120 2.00 12.58 0.85
C HIS A 120 2.85 12.24 -0.37
N CYS A 121 2.48 11.21 -1.14
CA CYS A 121 3.21 10.81 -2.34
C CYS A 121 3.27 11.94 -3.38
N ILE A 122 2.17 12.66 -3.62
CA ILE A 122 2.14 13.81 -4.54
C ILE A 122 3.06 14.92 -4.05
N LYS A 123 3.08 15.23 -2.75
CA LYS A 123 3.97 16.26 -2.18
C LYS A 123 5.45 15.90 -2.34
N VAL A 124 5.78 14.63 -2.19
CA VAL A 124 7.17 14.15 -2.33
C VAL A 124 7.61 14.12 -3.78
N LEU A 125 6.67 13.99 -4.73
CA LEU A 125 6.96 13.95 -6.18
C LEU A 125 6.98 15.34 -6.86
N LYS A 126 6.60 16.40 -6.17
CA LYS A 126 6.67 17.79 -6.67
C LYS A 126 8.03 18.40 -6.43
#